data_4dde4108a072efa7e1318c44389151ff
#
_entry.id   4dde4108a072efa7e1318c44389151ff
#
_cell.length_a   1.000
_cell.length_b   1.000
_cell.length_c   1.000
_cell.angle_alpha   90.00
_cell.angle_beta   90.00
_cell.angle_gamma   90.00
#
_symmetry.space_group_name_H-M   'P 1'
#
loop_
_entity.id
_entity.type
_entity.pdbx_description
1 polymer ?
#
loop_
_entity_poly.entity_id
_entity_poly.type
_entity_poly.pdbx_seq_one_letter_code
_entity_poly.pdbx_strand_id
1 'polypeptide(L)'
;MKSSELNQRRQQATPRGVGVMCNYFVEKAENATLWDIEGNEVIDFAAGIAVLNTGHRHPKVVAAVAEQLQAFTHTAYQIVPYESYVSLAERINDLAPIDGPAKTAFFTTGAEAVENAVKIARAYTGRPGLITFGGGFHGRTFMTMALTGKVAPYKIGFGPFPGSVYHGVYPNATHGVTTADALKSLERIFKADIAPDQVAAIILEPIQGEGGFNVAPADFMQALRDLCDTHGILLIADEVQTGFARTGKLFAMQHYEVKPDLMTMAKSLAGGFPLSGVVGRAEVMDAPAPGGLGGTYAGNPLAVAAAHAVLDVIAEEQLCQRAEQLGSHLQEVLNQARATCPAIVDVRGRGSMVAVEFNDPQTGEPSPEFTRLVQQKAQENGLLLLSCGVYGNVIRFLYPLTIPDAQFSKALDILARVLKS
;
A
#
# COMPACT_ATOMS: atom_id res chain seq x y z
N MET A 1 19.62 7.76 -27.17
CA MET A 1 18.46 8.70 -27.09
C MET A 1 18.54 9.39 -25.74
N LYS A 2 18.26 10.68 -25.66
CA LYS A 2 18.31 11.41 -24.38
C LYS A 2 16.93 11.40 -23.69
N SER A 3 16.92 11.44 -22.37
CA SER A 3 15.68 11.55 -21.58
C SER A 3 14.83 12.76 -21.97
N SER A 4 15.46 13.89 -22.33
CA SER A 4 14.76 15.08 -22.82
C SER A 4 13.96 14.83 -24.11
N GLU A 5 14.52 14.08 -25.05
CA GLU A 5 13.83 13.71 -26.31
C GLU A 5 12.66 12.77 -26.05
N LEU A 6 12.84 11.78 -25.15
CA LEU A 6 11.75 10.89 -24.74
C LEU A 6 10.64 11.63 -23.99
N ASN A 7 10.98 12.63 -23.16
CA ASN A 7 9.96 13.45 -22.50
C ASN A 7 9.10 14.22 -23.50
N GLN A 8 9.68 14.77 -24.56
CA GLN A 8 8.93 15.44 -25.64
C GLN A 8 7.98 14.45 -26.33
N ARG A 9 8.48 13.25 -26.69
CA ARG A 9 7.67 12.19 -27.29
C ARG A 9 6.54 11.75 -26.37
N ARG A 10 6.81 11.56 -25.08
CA ARG A 10 5.80 11.21 -24.07
C ARG A 10 4.68 12.25 -24.00
N GLN A 11 5.03 13.54 -23.95
CA GLN A 11 4.05 14.63 -23.91
C GLN A 11 3.14 14.67 -25.13
N GLN A 12 3.64 14.25 -26.29
CA GLN A 12 2.85 14.14 -27.52
C GLN A 12 1.99 12.87 -27.58
N ALA A 13 2.48 11.75 -27.02
CA ALA A 13 1.86 10.43 -27.16
C ALA A 13 0.90 10.07 -26.00
N THR A 14 1.06 10.68 -24.82
CA THR A 14 0.30 10.32 -23.62
C THR A 14 -0.44 11.52 -23.03
N PRO A 15 -1.66 11.31 -22.48
CA PRO A 15 -2.42 12.40 -21.89
C PRO A 15 -1.74 12.93 -20.61
N ARG A 16 -1.84 14.24 -20.38
CA ARG A 16 -1.25 14.91 -19.21
C ARG A 16 -1.76 14.38 -17.85
N GLY A 17 -2.93 13.74 -17.83
CA GLY A 17 -3.50 13.13 -16.63
C GLY A 17 -2.67 11.97 -16.10
N VAL A 18 -1.84 11.33 -16.92
CA VAL A 18 -0.83 10.35 -16.49
C VAL A 18 0.40 11.13 -16.01
N GLY A 19 0.39 11.49 -14.71
CA GLY A 19 1.50 12.23 -14.09
C GLY A 19 2.76 11.38 -13.99
N VAL A 20 3.91 12.00 -14.23
CA VAL A 20 5.25 11.40 -14.14
C VAL A 20 6.11 12.25 -13.22
N MET A 21 6.72 11.63 -12.21
CA MET A 21 7.52 12.33 -11.21
C MET A 21 8.96 12.60 -11.71
N CYS A 22 9.61 11.56 -12.28
CA CYS A 22 10.99 11.67 -12.75
C CYS A 22 11.06 12.11 -14.21
N ASN A 23 12.14 12.82 -14.56
CA ASN A 23 12.40 13.27 -15.93
C ASN A 23 13.38 12.37 -16.69
N TYR A 24 13.83 11.27 -16.09
CA TYR A 24 14.66 10.23 -16.71
C TYR A 24 13.84 8.96 -16.98
N PHE A 25 14.33 8.11 -17.88
CA PHE A 25 13.65 6.88 -18.29
C PHE A 25 14.50 5.67 -17.92
N VAL A 26 13.89 4.70 -17.25
CA VAL A 26 14.57 3.46 -16.89
C VAL A 26 14.77 2.58 -18.13
N GLU A 27 15.97 2.01 -18.26
CA GLU A 27 16.29 0.98 -19.25
C GLU A 27 16.42 -0.40 -18.60
N LYS A 28 17.01 -0.46 -17.41
CA LYS A 28 17.28 -1.70 -16.67
C LYS A 28 17.04 -1.50 -15.18
N ALA A 29 16.62 -2.56 -14.51
CA ALA A 29 16.51 -2.58 -13.04
C ALA A 29 16.95 -3.93 -12.49
N GLU A 30 17.59 -3.94 -11.33
CA GLU A 30 17.99 -5.15 -10.61
C GLU A 30 18.07 -4.88 -9.12
N ASN A 31 17.42 -5.72 -8.31
CA ASN A 31 17.28 -5.57 -6.86
C ASN A 31 16.87 -4.15 -6.46
N ALA A 32 17.75 -3.33 -5.88
CA ALA A 32 17.47 -1.96 -5.46
C ALA A 32 18.12 -0.89 -6.39
N THR A 33 18.51 -1.27 -7.60
CA THR A 33 19.16 -0.38 -8.55
C THR A 33 18.35 -0.19 -9.82
N LEU A 34 18.23 1.07 -10.26
CA LEU A 34 17.72 1.45 -11.57
C LEU A 34 18.87 2.00 -12.41
N TRP A 35 18.90 1.69 -13.69
CA TRP A 35 19.75 2.35 -14.69
C TRP A 35 18.87 3.04 -15.70
N ASP A 36 19.14 4.33 -15.93
CA ASP A 36 18.44 5.07 -16.96
C ASP A 36 19.05 4.84 -18.35
N ILE A 37 18.36 5.34 -19.38
CA ILE A 37 18.79 5.21 -20.78
C ILE A 37 20.10 5.98 -21.11
N GLU A 38 20.59 6.80 -20.20
CA GLU A 38 21.84 7.54 -20.30
C GLU A 38 22.97 6.89 -19.50
N GLY A 39 22.68 5.73 -18.84
CA GLY A 39 23.63 4.94 -18.09
C GLY A 39 23.83 5.39 -16.64
N ASN A 40 23.02 6.32 -16.14
CA ASN A 40 23.10 6.76 -14.75
C ASN A 40 22.48 5.70 -13.83
N GLU A 41 23.13 5.47 -12.70
CA GLU A 41 22.71 4.54 -11.66
C GLU A 41 21.95 5.28 -10.55
N VAL A 42 20.79 4.74 -10.14
CA VAL A 42 19.94 5.29 -9.08
C VAL A 42 19.59 4.20 -8.08
N ILE A 43 19.77 4.48 -6.79
CA ILE A 43 19.29 3.61 -5.71
C ILE A 43 17.77 3.84 -5.56
N ASP A 44 17.00 2.77 -5.66
CA ASP A 44 15.54 2.82 -5.68
C ASP A 44 14.94 2.68 -4.27
N PHE A 45 14.56 3.81 -3.68
CA PHE A 45 13.76 3.84 -2.44
C PHE A 45 12.27 4.07 -2.68
N ALA A 46 11.82 3.87 -3.93
CA ALA A 46 10.41 3.88 -4.32
C ALA A 46 9.85 2.47 -4.53
N ALA A 47 10.67 1.56 -5.03
CA ALA A 47 10.33 0.15 -5.33
C ALA A 47 8.99 0.00 -6.05
N GLY A 48 8.71 0.87 -7.05
CA GLY A 48 7.45 0.90 -7.78
C GLY A 48 6.23 1.21 -6.92
N ILE A 49 6.39 2.01 -5.88
CA ILE A 49 5.38 2.33 -4.83
C ILE A 49 5.09 1.09 -3.98
N ALA A 50 6.10 0.57 -3.28
CA ALA A 50 6.03 -0.61 -2.40
C ALA A 50 5.62 -1.92 -3.09
N VAL A 51 5.90 -2.07 -4.38
CA VAL A 51 5.59 -3.28 -5.15
C VAL A 51 6.72 -4.30 -5.07
N LEU A 52 7.95 -3.84 -4.90
CA LEU A 52 9.16 -4.65 -5.06
C LEU A 52 9.84 -4.92 -3.71
N ASN A 53 9.11 -5.47 -2.75
CA ASN A 53 9.71 -5.88 -1.47
C ASN A 53 10.80 -6.95 -1.65
N THR A 54 10.69 -7.79 -2.69
CA THR A 54 11.69 -8.80 -3.07
C THR A 54 12.73 -8.29 -4.06
N GLY A 55 12.71 -6.98 -4.39
CA GLY A 55 13.62 -6.36 -5.36
C GLY A 55 13.21 -6.55 -6.82
N HIS A 56 13.82 -5.74 -7.67
CA HIS A 56 13.64 -5.87 -9.12
C HIS A 56 14.21 -7.19 -9.62
N ARG A 57 13.42 -7.95 -10.36
CA ARG A 57 13.85 -9.16 -11.04
C ARG A 57 14.51 -10.19 -10.11
N HIS A 58 13.91 -10.44 -8.96
CA HIS A 58 14.43 -11.50 -8.08
C HIS A 58 14.56 -12.84 -8.86
N PRO A 59 15.71 -13.53 -8.81
CA PRO A 59 15.96 -14.73 -9.66
C PRO A 59 14.89 -15.80 -9.54
N LYS A 60 14.37 -16.08 -8.34
CA LYS A 60 13.30 -17.07 -8.13
C LYS A 60 11.98 -16.63 -8.76
N VAL A 61 11.64 -15.34 -8.68
CA VAL A 61 10.43 -14.80 -9.31
C VAL A 61 10.54 -14.88 -10.83
N VAL A 62 11.68 -14.47 -11.38
CA VAL A 62 11.92 -14.55 -12.83
C VAL A 62 11.85 -16.00 -13.33
N ALA A 63 12.46 -16.95 -12.61
CA ALA A 63 12.44 -18.38 -12.97
C ALA A 63 11.01 -18.95 -12.95
N ALA A 64 10.23 -18.67 -11.92
CA ALA A 64 8.85 -19.16 -11.81
C ALA A 64 7.96 -18.62 -12.94
N VAL A 65 8.11 -17.35 -13.29
CA VAL A 65 7.36 -16.74 -14.40
C VAL A 65 7.80 -17.32 -15.75
N ALA A 66 9.11 -17.51 -15.96
CA ALA A 66 9.64 -18.09 -17.18
C ALA A 66 9.15 -19.53 -17.40
N GLU A 67 9.05 -20.33 -16.35
CA GLU A 67 8.49 -21.68 -16.38
C GLU A 67 7.00 -21.64 -16.75
N GLN A 68 6.21 -20.83 -16.06
CA GLN A 68 4.79 -20.68 -16.36
C GLN A 68 4.53 -20.19 -17.79
N LEU A 69 5.40 -19.30 -18.30
CA LEU A 69 5.32 -18.79 -19.68
C LEU A 69 5.43 -19.90 -20.73
N GLN A 70 6.16 -20.99 -20.44
CA GLN A 70 6.26 -22.15 -21.33
C GLN A 70 5.02 -23.05 -21.28
N ALA A 71 4.21 -22.97 -20.22
CA ALA A 71 3.01 -23.77 -20.06
C ALA A 71 1.78 -23.11 -20.70
N PHE A 72 1.34 -22.00 -20.13
CA PHE A 72 0.23 -21.18 -20.67
C PHE A 72 0.23 -19.79 -20.01
N THR A 73 -0.34 -18.80 -20.70
CA THR A 73 -0.35 -17.39 -20.26
C THR A 73 -1.72 -16.91 -19.79
N HIS A 74 -2.81 -17.57 -20.23
CA HIS A 74 -4.17 -17.12 -19.95
C HIS A 74 -5.20 -18.20 -20.35
N THR A 75 -6.18 -18.42 -19.47
CA THR A 75 -7.34 -19.28 -19.75
C THR A 75 -8.65 -18.64 -19.30
N ALA A 76 -8.62 -17.46 -18.66
CA ALA A 76 -9.67 -16.92 -17.82
C ALA A 76 -10.10 -17.96 -16.75
N TYR A 77 -9.57 -17.87 -15.53
CA TYR A 77 -9.74 -18.87 -14.47
C TYR A 77 -11.17 -19.36 -14.29
N GLN A 78 -12.15 -18.46 -14.43
CA GLN A 78 -13.57 -18.77 -14.32
C GLN A 78 -14.11 -19.64 -15.47
N ILE A 79 -13.35 -19.81 -16.55
CA ILE A 79 -13.71 -20.67 -17.70
C ILE A 79 -12.98 -22.00 -17.59
N VAL A 80 -11.63 -21.97 -17.49
CA VAL A 80 -10.80 -23.14 -17.28
C VAL A 80 -9.85 -22.87 -16.11
N PRO A 81 -10.16 -23.42 -14.92
CA PRO A 81 -9.33 -23.19 -13.74
C PRO A 81 -7.98 -23.90 -13.86
N TYR A 82 -7.02 -23.48 -13.06
CA TYR A 82 -5.69 -24.06 -12.97
C TYR A 82 -5.24 -24.19 -11.50
N GLU A 83 -4.46 -25.23 -11.25
CA GLU A 83 -4.06 -25.65 -9.90
C GLU A 83 -3.30 -24.56 -9.15
N SER A 84 -2.40 -23.82 -9.79
CA SER A 84 -1.57 -22.81 -9.14
C SER A 84 -2.38 -21.67 -8.51
N TYR A 85 -3.56 -21.34 -9.04
CA TYR A 85 -4.49 -20.41 -8.39
C TYR A 85 -5.04 -21.00 -7.09
N VAL A 86 -5.44 -22.27 -7.11
CA VAL A 86 -6.00 -22.95 -5.94
C VAL A 86 -4.95 -23.05 -4.85
N SER A 87 -3.76 -23.53 -5.15
CA SER A 87 -2.68 -23.67 -4.18
C SER A 87 -2.21 -22.31 -3.63
N LEU A 88 -2.22 -21.24 -4.43
CA LEU A 88 -1.94 -19.89 -3.91
C LEU A 88 -3.03 -19.43 -2.93
N ALA A 89 -4.32 -19.68 -3.26
CA ALA A 89 -5.42 -19.37 -2.36
C ALA A 89 -5.30 -20.11 -1.04
N GLU A 90 -4.98 -21.41 -1.07
CA GLU A 90 -4.73 -22.22 0.12
C GLU A 90 -3.60 -21.64 0.98
N ARG A 91 -2.46 -21.28 0.37
CA ARG A 91 -1.33 -20.65 1.07
C ARG A 91 -1.73 -19.32 1.73
N ILE A 92 -2.45 -18.47 1.02
CA ILE A 92 -2.92 -17.19 1.59
C ILE A 92 -3.92 -17.42 2.71
N ASN A 93 -4.84 -18.38 2.57
CA ASN A 93 -5.80 -18.73 3.62
C ASN A 93 -5.10 -19.14 4.93
N ASP A 94 -4.02 -19.92 4.83
CA ASP A 94 -3.25 -20.39 6.00
C ASP A 94 -2.41 -19.26 6.63
N LEU A 95 -1.95 -18.29 5.84
CA LEU A 95 -1.05 -17.22 6.28
C LEU A 95 -1.78 -15.98 6.79
N ALA A 96 -3.00 -15.73 6.29
CA ALA A 96 -3.75 -14.51 6.60
C ALA A 96 -4.29 -14.51 8.04
N PRO A 97 -4.24 -13.37 8.74
CA PRO A 97 -4.76 -13.23 10.09
C PRO A 97 -6.30 -13.11 10.08
N ILE A 98 -6.98 -14.18 9.68
CA ILE A 98 -8.45 -14.32 9.64
C ILE A 98 -8.88 -15.33 10.67
N ASP A 99 -10.00 -15.10 11.35
CA ASP A 99 -10.56 -16.05 12.30
C ASP A 99 -11.36 -17.14 11.59
N GLY A 100 -11.05 -18.39 11.95
CA GLY A 100 -11.72 -19.57 11.40
C GLY A 100 -11.30 -19.88 9.97
N PRO A 101 -12.10 -20.67 9.23
CA PRO A 101 -11.84 -20.99 7.84
C PRO A 101 -11.83 -19.73 6.98
N ALA A 102 -10.83 -19.60 6.11
CA ALA A 102 -10.68 -18.47 5.17
C ALA A 102 -10.83 -18.94 3.72
N LYS A 103 -11.20 -18.01 2.84
CA LYS A 103 -11.18 -18.17 1.37
C LYS A 103 -10.56 -16.95 0.72
N THR A 104 -9.90 -17.17 -0.41
CA THR A 104 -9.25 -16.11 -1.19
C THR A 104 -9.77 -16.10 -2.62
N ALA A 105 -10.05 -14.90 -3.14
CA ALA A 105 -10.27 -14.65 -4.55
C ALA A 105 -9.24 -13.67 -5.07
N PHE A 106 -8.66 -13.94 -6.27
CA PHE A 106 -7.67 -13.08 -6.89
C PHE A 106 -8.28 -12.20 -7.99
N PHE A 107 -7.72 -11.02 -8.14
CA PHE A 107 -8.05 -10.01 -9.14
C PHE A 107 -6.76 -9.44 -9.74
N THR A 108 -6.84 -8.30 -10.44
CA THR A 108 -5.68 -7.75 -11.16
C THR A 108 -5.03 -6.58 -10.42
N THR A 109 -5.82 -5.66 -9.88
CA THR A 109 -5.33 -4.42 -9.24
C THR A 109 -5.84 -4.26 -7.80
N GLY A 110 -5.15 -3.45 -7.01
CA GLY A 110 -5.62 -3.12 -5.65
C GLY A 110 -7.00 -2.47 -5.63
N ALA A 111 -7.31 -1.63 -6.61
CA ALA A 111 -8.64 -1.04 -6.75
C ALA A 111 -9.72 -2.11 -6.97
N GLU A 112 -9.48 -3.11 -7.82
CA GLU A 112 -10.41 -4.24 -8.00
C GLU A 112 -10.59 -5.05 -6.70
N ALA A 113 -9.50 -5.29 -5.96
CA ALA A 113 -9.60 -5.97 -4.67
C ALA A 113 -10.52 -5.20 -3.70
N VAL A 114 -10.37 -3.89 -3.59
CA VAL A 114 -11.22 -3.06 -2.73
C VAL A 114 -12.67 -3.04 -3.26
N GLU A 115 -12.89 -2.87 -4.56
CA GLU A 115 -14.23 -2.94 -5.17
C GLU A 115 -14.93 -4.26 -4.84
N ASN A 116 -14.21 -5.38 -4.94
CA ASN A 116 -14.76 -6.70 -4.64
C ASN A 116 -14.95 -6.92 -3.13
N ALA A 117 -14.08 -6.41 -2.27
CA ALA A 117 -14.31 -6.43 -0.82
C ALA A 117 -15.60 -5.69 -0.45
N VAL A 118 -15.88 -4.55 -1.07
CA VAL A 118 -17.15 -3.81 -0.91
C VAL A 118 -18.35 -4.62 -1.39
N LYS A 119 -18.24 -5.24 -2.57
CA LYS A 119 -19.29 -6.13 -3.11
C LYS A 119 -19.61 -7.28 -2.15
N ILE A 120 -18.56 -7.95 -1.65
CA ILE A 120 -18.68 -9.06 -0.70
C ILE A 120 -19.35 -8.59 0.59
N ALA A 121 -18.90 -7.47 1.16
CA ALA A 121 -19.46 -6.92 2.39
C ALA A 121 -20.93 -6.58 2.25
N ARG A 122 -21.32 -5.94 1.15
CA ARG A 122 -22.72 -5.62 0.86
C ARG A 122 -23.57 -6.86 0.61
N ALA A 123 -23.05 -7.85 -0.10
CA ALA A 123 -23.75 -9.12 -0.33
C ALA A 123 -24.00 -9.88 0.97
N TYR A 124 -23.00 -9.92 1.87
CA TYR A 124 -23.11 -10.61 3.15
C TYR A 124 -24.07 -9.93 4.14
N THR A 125 -23.99 -8.60 4.25
CA THR A 125 -24.75 -7.85 5.25
C THR A 125 -26.13 -7.40 4.75
N GLY A 126 -26.31 -7.29 3.44
CA GLY A 126 -27.52 -6.66 2.84
C GLY A 126 -27.57 -5.14 3.07
N ARG A 127 -26.47 -4.50 3.49
CA ARG A 127 -26.42 -3.09 3.90
C ARG A 127 -25.64 -2.25 2.87
N PRO A 128 -26.03 -0.98 2.61
CA PRO A 128 -25.35 -0.15 1.60
C PRO A 128 -24.15 0.64 2.13
N GLY A 129 -24.12 0.96 3.42
CA GLY A 129 -23.21 1.94 4.00
C GLY A 129 -21.77 1.46 4.14
N LEU A 130 -20.84 2.37 3.92
CA LEU A 130 -19.40 2.17 4.09
C LEU A 130 -18.82 3.32 4.89
N ILE A 131 -17.95 3.03 5.83
CA ILE A 131 -17.16 4.03 6.56
C ILE A 131 -15.69 3.83 6.23
N THR A 132 -15.01 4.92 5.97
CA THR A 132 -13.57 5.03 5.71
C THR A 132 -13.01 6.22 6.48
N PHE A 133 -11.74 6.58 6.26
CA PHE A 133 -11.09 7.62 7.06
C PHE A 133 -10.40 8.66 6.20
N GLY A 134 -10.32 9.90 6.72
CA GLY A 134 -9.53 10.95 6.12
C GLY A 134 -8.06 10.51 5.96
N GLY A 135 -7.43 10.90 4.85
CA GLY A 135 -6.07 10.49 4.50
C GLY A 135 -5.95 9.08 3.91
N GLY A 136 -7.00 8.25 3.97
CA GLY A 136 -7.00 6.90 3.38
C GLY A 136 -6.90 6.92 1.86
N PHE A 137 -6.26 5.88 1.28
CA PHE A 137 -6.18 5.68 -0.16
C PHE A 137 -6.54 4.24 -0.51
N HIS A 138 -7.54 4.06 -1.37
CA HIS A 138 -8.08 2.74 -1.68
C HIS A 138 -8.15 2.43 -3.18
N GLY A 139 -7.74 3.36 -4.04
CA GLY A 139 -7.68 3.17 -5.49
C GLY A 139 -8.22 4.35 -6.29
N ARG A 140 -8.29 4.17 -7.61
CA ARG A 140 -8.68 5.20 -8.60
C ARG A 140 -9.89 4.82 -9.46
N THR A 141 -10.71 3.86 -9.03
CA THR A 141 -12.03 3.58 -9.60
C THR A 141 -13.09 4.35 -8.83
N PHE A 142 -14.31 4.46 -9.34
CA PHE A 142 -15.30 5.37 -8.75
C PHE A 142 -15.63 5.06 -7.29
N MET A 143 -15.84 3.79 -6.92
CA MET A 143 -16.07 3.44 -5.52
C MET A 143 -14.81 3.65 -4.68
N THR A 144 -13.64 3.26 -5.17
CA THR A 144 -12.39 3.45 -4.43
C THR A 144 -11.99 4.92 -4.29
N MET A 145 -12.33 5.78 -5.26
CA MET A 145 -12.22 7.22 -5.12
C MET A 145 -13.22 7.79 -4.09
N ALA A 146 -14.44 7.26 -4.04
CA ALA A 146 -15.40 7.63 -3.00
C ALA A 146 -14.85 7.31 -1.60
N LEU A 147 -14.18 6.16 -1.43
CA LEU A 147 -13.54 5.73 -0.19
C LEU A 147 -12.27 6.52 0.14
N THR A 148 -11.53 7.00 -0.86
CA THR A 148 -10.27 7.72 -0.66
C THR A 148 -10.49 9.05 0.07
N GLY A 149 -9.73 9.28 1.15
CA GLY A 149 -9.84 10.44 2.03
C GLY A 149 -8.96 11.62 1.65
N LYS A 150 -8.65 11.80 0.36
CA LYS A 150 -7.82 12.91 -0.17
C LYS A 150 -8.38 13.37 -1.51
N VAL A 151 -8.61 14.68 -1.67
CA VAL A 151 -9.23 15.24 -2.88
C VAL A 151 -8.21 15.34 -4.02
N ALA A 152 -7.16 16.11 -3.83
CA ALA A 152 -6.14 16.31 -4.87
C ALA A 152 -5.05 15.22 -4.81
N PRO A 153 -4.65 14.63 -5.95
CA PRO A 153 -5.18 14.81 -7.30
C PRO A 153 -6.33 13.86 -7.66
N TYR A 154 -6.80 13.03 -6.73
CA TYR A 154 -7.55 11.80 -7.03
C TYR A 154 -9.02 12.03 -7.43
N LYS A 155 -9.67 13.07 -6.89
CA LYS A 155 -11.12 13.28 -7.03
C LYS A 155 -11.52 14.47 -7.89
N ILE A 156 -10.57 15.35 -8.22
CA ILE A 156 -10.87 16.62 -8.88
C ILE A 156 -11.44 16.38 -10.28
N GLY A 157 -12.68 16.82 -10.49
CA GLY A 157 -13.34 16.78 -11.79
C GLY A 157 -13.93 15.43 -12.20
N PHE A 158 -13.94 14.43 -11.29
CA PHE A 158 -14.41 13.08 -11.61
C PHE A 158 -15.78 12.71 -11.03
N GLY A 159 -16.38 13.57 -10.19
CA GLY A 159 -17.70 13.30 -9.60
C GLY A 159 -18.84 13.29 -10.61
N PRO A 160 -20.04 12.79 -10.23
CA PRO A 160 -20.36 12.29 -8.89
C PRO A 160 -19.79 10.91 -8.60
N PHE A 161 -19.52 10.63 -7.31
CA PHE A 161 -19.08 9.34 -6.84
C PHE A 161 -20.24 8.51 -6.29
N PRO A 162 -20.10 7.16 -6.16
CA PRO A 162 -21.08 6.33 -5.49
C PRO A 162 -21.39 6.84 -4.09
N GLY A 163 -22.65 6.82 -3.70
CA GLY A 163 -23.13 7.26 -2.40
C GLY A 163 -22.96 6.24 -1.29
N SER A 164 -23.47 6.59 -0.10
CA SER A 164 -23.41 5.78 1.13
C SER A 164 -21.98 5.51 1.61
N VAL A 165 -21.07 6.45 1.38
CA VAL A 165 -19.67 6.44 1.85
C VAL A 165 -19.46 7.63 2.78
N TYR A 166 -18.98 7.37 3.99
CA TYR A 166 -18.79 8.36 5.04
C TYR A 166 -17.35 8.31 5.56
N HIS A 167 -16.79 9.48 5.90
CA HIS A 167 -15.40 9.61 6.31
C HIS A 167 -15.31 9.98 7.79
N GLY A 168 -14.75 9.07 8.58
CA GLY A 168 -14.29 9.34 9.93
C GLY A 168 -12.91 10.01 9.96
N VAL A 169 -12.46 10.35 11.15
CA VAL A 169 -11.13 10.90 11.41
C VAL A 169 -10.19 9.75 11.77
N TYR A 170 -9.00 9.73 11.16
CA TYR A 170 -7.96 8.76 11.50
C TYR A 170 -7.06 9.32 12.62
N PRO A 171 -6.71 8.54 13.66
CA PRO A 171 -5.82 9.00 14.71
C PRO A 171 -4.45 9.41 14.17
N ASN A 172 -3.94 10.55 14.62
CA ASN A 172 -2.63 11.06 14.24
C ASN A 172 -2.06 11.91 15.39
N ALA A 173 -1.17 11.32 16.18
CA ALA A 173 -0.59 11.96 17.35
C ALA A 173 0.21 13.23 16.98
N THR A 174 0.91 13.23 15.85
CA THR A 174 1.68 14.39 15.37
C THR A 174 0.79 15.60 15.11
N HIS A 175 -0.45 15.37 14.66
CA HIS A 175 -1.44 16.42 14.40
C HIS A 175 -2.43 16.59 15.54
N GLY A 176 -2.20 15.98 16.71
CA GLY A 176 -3.03 16.12 17.90
C GLY A 176 -4.38 15.41 17.82
N VAL A 177 -4.56 14.46 16.90
CA VAL A 177 -5.80 13.68 16.75
C VAL A 177 -5.69 12.38 17.53
N THR A 178 -6.50 12.24 18.57
CA THR A 178 -6.50 11.07 19.47
C THR A 178 -7.43 9.96 18.98
N THR A 179 -7.29 8.76 19.57
CA THR A 179 -8.27 7.68 19.42
C THR A 179 -9.69 8.13 19.81
N ALA A 180 -9.83 8.91 20.88
CA ALA A 180 -11.12 9.43 21.32
C ALA A 180 -11.76 10.36 20.26
N ASP A 181 -10.98 11.21 19.60
CA ASP A 181 -11.46 12.06 18.51
C ASP A 181 -11.95 11.23 17.32
N ALA A 182 -11.21 10.21 16.97
CA ALA A 182 -11.59 9.28 15.90
C ALA A 182 -12.92 8.57 16.21
N LEU A 183 -13.07 8.01 17.42
CA LEU A 183 -14.30 7.35 17.86
C LEU A 183 -15.49 8.32 17.90
N LYS A 184 -15.28 9.55 18.37
CA LYS A 184 -16.30 10.60 18.36
C LYS A 184 -16.77 10.95 16.94
N SER A 185 -15.85 10.90 15.96
CA SER A 185 -16.23 11.12 14.57
C SER A 185 -17.14 10.00 14.04
N LEU A 186 -16.94 8.75 14.45
CA LEU A 186 -17.80 7.63 14.11
C LEU A 186 -19.18 7.75 14.78
N GLU A 187 -19.22 8.13 16.05
CA GLU A 187 -20.49 8.40 16.74
C GLU A 187 -21.31 9.49 16.03
N ARG A 188 -20.64 10.55 15.55
CA ARG A 188 -21.28 11.59 14.75
C ARG A 188 -21.89 11.05 13.47
N ILE A 189 -21.15 10.22 12.73
CA ILE A 189 -21.66 9.57 11.50
C ILE A 189 -22.94 8.77 11.83
N PHE A 190 -22.94 7.99 12.90
CA PHE A 190 -24.10 7.21 13.32
C PHE A 190 -25.28 8.05 13.82
N LYS A 191 -25.04 9.28 14.25
CA LYS A 191 -26.11 10.19 14.70
C LYS A 191 -26.66 11.08 13.58
N ALA A 192 -25.82 11.44 12.60
CA ALA A 192 -26.15 12.45 11.61
C ALA A 192 -26.32 11.90 10.18
N ASP A 193 -25.60 10.84 9.83
CA ASP A 193 -25.45 10.45 8.42
C ASP A 193 -26.08 9.09 8.09
N ILE A 194 -25.86 8.05 8.92
CA ILE A 194 -26.35 6.70 8.67
C ILE A 194 -26.46 5.89 9.97
N ALA A 195 -27.56 5.14 10.11
CA ALA A 195 -27.73 4.24 11.26
C ALA A 195 -26.70 3.08 11.21
N PRO A 196 -26.18 2.62 12.36
CA PRO A 196 -25.15 1.56 12.40
C PRO A 196 -25.62 0.25 11.72
N ASP A 197 -26.89 -0.08 11.79
CA ASP A 197 -27.48 -1.27 11.18
C ASP A 197 -27.61 -1.18 9.65
N GLN A 198 -27.29 -0.04 9.05
CA GLN A 198 -27.22 0.19 7.61
C GLN A 198 -25.78 0.21 7.08
N VAL A 199 -24.78 0.06 7.94
CA VAL A 199 -23.36 0.02 7.57
C VAL A 199 -22.92 -1.41 7.31
N ALA A 200 -22.44 -1.68 6.09
CA ALA A 200 -21.89 -2.97 5.70
C ALA A 200 -20.50 -3.19 6.26
N ALA A 201 -19.63 -2.20 6.14
CA ALA A 201 -18.22 -2.32 6.52
C ALA A 201 -17.59 -0.99 6.91
N ILE A 202 -16.55 -1.10 7.75
CA ILE A 202 -15.54 -0.08 7.98
C ILE A 202 -14.26 -0.57 7.33
N ILE A 203 -13.66 0.25 6.46
CA ILE A 203 -12.38 -0.04 5.79
C ILE A 203 -11.31 0.94 6.22
N LEU A 204 -10.12 0.42 6.53
CA LEU A 204 -8.94 1.23 6.80
C LEU A 204 -7.66 0.52 6.39
N GLU A 205 -6.62 1.33 6.15
CA GLU A 205 -5.25 0.85 6.09
C GLU A 205 -4.70 0.77 7.52
N PRO A 206 -4.09 -0.35 7.96
CA PRO A 206 -3.44 -0.43 9.28
C PRO A 206 -2.32 0.60 9.48
N ILE A 207 -1.64 0.94 8.38
CA ILE A 207 -0.75 2.09 8.23
C ILE A 207 -1.13 2.79 6.94
N GLN A 208 -1.55 4.04 7.03
CA GLN A 208 -1.95 4.81 5.84
C GLN A 208 -0.75 5.04 4.92
N GLY A 209 -0.81 4.57 3.67
CA GLY A 209 0.26 4.74 2.69
C GLY A 209 0.33 6.19 2.18
N GLU A 210 -0.60 6.57 1.34
CA GLU A 210 -0.66 7.92 0.74
C GLU A 210 -0.97 9.01 1.76
N GLY A 211 -1.62 8.66 2.87
CA GLY A 211 -1.95 9.59 3.96
C GLY A 211 -0.76 10.05 4.80
N GLY A 212 0.40 9.40 4.68
CA GLY A 212 1.62 9.82 5.36
C GLY A 212 2.22 8.80 6.34
N PHE A 213 2.01 7.53 6.16
CA PHE A 213 2.47 6.43 7.03
C PHE A 213 2.00 6.56 8.47
N ASN A 214 0.78 7.05 8.65
CA ASN A 214 0.13 7.12 9.95
C ASN A 214 -0.21 5.70 10.43
N VAL A 215 0.30 5.31 11.58
CA VAL A 215 0.09 3.99 12.16
C VAL A 215 -1.16 4.00 13.03
N ALA A 216 -2.10 3.10 12.80
CA ALA A 216 -3.28 2.97 13.65
C ALA A 216 -2.86 2.54 15.07
N PRO A 217 -3.25 3.28 16.12
CA PRO A 217 -3.02 2.86 17.50
C PRO A 217 -3.74 1.56 17.83
N ALA A 218 -3.16 0.75 18.72
CA ALA A 218 -3.74 -0.55 19.10
C ALA A 218 -5.11 -0.41 19.77
N ASP A 219 -5.30 0.61 20.60
CA ASP A 219 -6.58 0.92 21.25
C ASP A 219 -7.66 1.33 20.24
N PHE A 220 -7.28 2.05 19.17
CA PHE A 220 -8.19 2.37 18.07
C PHE A 220 -8.61 1.13 17.30
N MET A 221 -7.68 0.24 16.97
CA MET A 221 -8.00 -1.01 16.28
C MET A 221 -8.92 -1.91 17.10
N GLN A 222 -8.68 -2.00 18.42
CA GLN A 222 -9.55 -2.75 19.32
C GLN A 222 -10.95 -2.12 19.39
N ALA A 223 -11.03 -0.81 19.52
CA ALA A 223 -12.32 -0.11 19.57
C ALA A 223 -13.11 -0.26 18.25
N LEU A 224 -12.44 -0.27 17.10
CA LEU A 224 -13.09 -0.56 15.81
C LEU A 224 -13.62 -1.99 15.76
N ARG A 225 -12.85 -2.99 16.25
CA ARG A 225 -13.32 -4.37 16.29
C ARG A 225 -14.56 -4.50 17.17
N ASP A 226 -14.53 -3.93 18.37
CA ASP A 226 -15.64 -3.96 19.31
C ASP A 226 -16.90 -3.28 18.74
N LEU A 227 -16.74 -2.15 18.05
CA LEU A 227 -17.82 -1.44 17.39
C LEU A 227 -18.41 -2.27 16.24
N CYS A 228 -17.57 -2.86 15.42
CA CYS A 228 -17.98 -3.74 14.32
C CYS A 228 -18.76 -4.96 14.86
N ASP A 229 -18.27 -5.60 15.90
CA ASP A 229 -18.93 -6.76 16.52
C ASP A 229 -20.27 -6.38 17.13
N THR A 230 -20.35 -5.23 17.80
CA THR A 230 -21.59 -4.73 18.40
C THR A 230 -22.72 -4.50 17.39
N HIS A 231 -22.38 -4.02 16.22
CA HIS A 231 -23.37 -3.63 15.20
C HIS A 231 -23.46 -4.59 13.99
N GLY A 232 -22.68 -5.68 13.98
CA GLY A 232 -22.63 -6.60 12.85
C GLY A 232 -22.07 -5.95 11.58
N ILE A 233 -21.11 -5.03 11.76
CA ILE A 233 -20.38 -4.36 10.69
C ILE A 233 -19.11 -5.17 10.40
N LEU A 234 -18.74 -5.34 9.14
CA LEU A 234 -17.50 -6.00 8.77
C LEU A 234 -16.31 -5.05 8.89
N LEU A 235 -15.20 -5.56 9.43
CA LEU A 235 -13.92 -4.84 9.44
C LEU A 235 -13.08 -5.29 8.24
N ILE A 236 -12.76 -4.36 7.35
CA ILE A 236 -11.90 -4.58 6.18
C ILE A 236 -10.55 -3.93 6.43
N ALA A 237 -9.47 -4.72 6.46
CA ALA A 237 -8.11 -4.21 6.46
C ALA A 237 -7.60 -4.10 5.01
N ASP A 238 -7.29 -2.89 4.57
CA ASP A 238 -6.62 -2.65 3.30
C ASP A 238 -5.11 -2.80 3.50
N GLU A 239 -4.59 -3.96 3.15
CA GLU A 239 -3.17 -4.28 3.25
C GLU A 239 -2.45 -4.25 1.88
N VAL A 240 -3.00 -3.54 0.92
CA VAL A 240 -2.40 -3.38 -0.40
C VAL A 240 -0.97 -2.83 -0.34
N GLN A 241 -0.69 -1.90 0.58
CA GLN A 241 0.66 -1.34 0.76
C GLN A 241 1.41 -1.93 1.95
N THR A 242 0.72 -2.35 3.00
CA THR A 242 1.32 -2.82 4.26
C THR A 242 1.72 -4.29 4.24
N GLY A 243 1.18 -5.09 3.33
CA GLY A 243 1.41 -6.52 3.26
C GLY A 243 2.79 -6.94 2.78
N PHE A 244 3.04 -8.23 2.88
CA PHE A 244 4.21 -8.93 2.34
C PHE A 244 5.54 -8.44 2.89
N ALA A 245 5.67 -8.52 4.20
CA ALA A 245 6.87 -8.26 5.01
C ALA A 245 7.23 -6.78 5.22
N ARG A 246 6.60 -5.83 4.53
CA ARG A 246 6.95 -4.40 4.60
C ARG A 246 7.04 -3.86 6.03
N THR A 247 6.14 -4.26 6.91
CA THR A 247 6.04 -3.76 8.29
C THR A 247 6.78 -4.61 9.33
N GLY A 248 7.56 -5.63 8.92
CA GLY A 248 8.21 -6.58 9.81
C GLY A 248 7.37 -7.82 10.15
N LYS A 249 6.15 -7.88 9.67
CA LYS A 249 5.26 -9.05 9.68
C LYS A 249 4.80 -9.32 8.25
N LEU A 250 4.30 -10.53 7.97
CA LEU A 250 3.78 -10.81 6.62
C LEU A 250 2.60 -9.90 6.29
N PHE A 251 1.71 -9.66 7.25
CA PHE A 251 0.63 -8.70 7.17
C PHE A 251 0.64 -7.77 8.38
N ALA A 252 0.36 -6.48 8.19
CA ALA A 252 0.39 -5.49 9.27
C ALA A 252 -0.63 -5.77 10.37
N MET A 253 -1.76 -6.40 10.06
CA MET A 253 -2.74 -6.82 11.06
C MET A 253 -2.18 -7.79 12.10
N GLN A 254 -1.07 -8.47 11.81
CA GLN A 254 -0.37 -9.32 12.79
C GLN A 254 0.34 -8.55 13.91
N HIS A 255 0.40 -7.22 13.83
CA HIS A 255 0.86 -6.36 14.94
C HIS A 255 -0.23 -6.07 15.97
N TYR A 256 -1.47 -6.47 15.71
CA TYR A 256 -2.64 -6.22 16.57
C TYR A 256 -3.22 -7.52 17.08
N GLU A 257 -3.89 -7.46 18.24
CA GLU A 257 -4.61 -8.61 18.81
C GLU A 257 -5.95 -8.89 18.10
N VAL A 258 -6.42 -7.94 17.30
CA VAL A 258 -7.67 -8.05 16.54
C VAL A 258 -7.43 -8.55 15.12
N LYS A 259 -8.45 -9.20 14.55
CA LYS A 259 -8.43 -9.71 13.19
C LYS A 259 -9.54 -9.09 12.34
N PRO A 260 -9.29 -8.80 11.05
CA PRO A 260 -10.32 -8.32 10.16
C PRO A 260 -11.23 -9.46 9.69
N ASP A 261 -12.41 -9.10 9.19
CA ASP A 261 -13.33 -10.03 8.52
C ASP A 261 -12.93 -10.26 7.05
N LEU A 262 -12.42 -9.21 6.40
CA LEU A 262 -11.89 -9.21 5.05
C LEU A 262 -10.55 -8.44 5.03
N MET A 263 -9.65 -8.86 4.15
CA MET A 263 -8.38 -8.19 3.93
C MET A 263 -8.08 -8.11 2.42
N THR A 264 -7.73 -6.92 1.93
CA THR A 264 -7.29 -6.73 0.55
C THR A 264 -5.77 -6.75 0.45
N MET A 265 -5.26 -7.26 -0.67
CA MET A 265 -3.82 -7.38 -0.94
C MET A 265 -3.54 -7.15 -2.43
N ALA A 266 -2.37 -6.61 -2.74
CA ALA A 266 -1.85 -6.38 -4.08
C ALA A 266 -0.34 -6.08 -4.02
N LYS A 267 0.15 -5.20 -4.90
CA LYS A 267 1.53 -4.68 -4.91
C LYS A 267 2.58 -5.79 -4.77
N SER A 268 3.21 -5.90 -3.61
CA SER A 268 4.28 -6.88 -3.37
C SER A 268 3.83 -8.35 -3.38
N LEU A 269 2.53 -8.63 -3.44
CA LEU A 269 2.01 -9.99 -3.58
C LEU A 269 2.68 -10.75 -4.73
N ALA A 270 2.91 -10.09 -5.87
CA ALA A 270 3.46 -10.75 -7.07
C ALA A 270 4.75 -10.09 -7.61
N GLY A 271 5.45 -9.29 -6.79
CA GLY A 271 6.80 -8.81 -7.09
C GLY A 271 6.96 -8.05 -8.41
N GLY A 272 5.96 -7.27 -8.81
CA GLY A 272 5.95 -6.47 -10.04
C GLY A 272 4.93 -6.93 -11.09
N PHE A 273 4.36 -8.11 -10.95
CA PHE A 273 3.29 -8.60 -11.80
C PHE A 273 1.91 -8.16 -11.27
N PRO A 274 0.98 -7.73 -12.14
CA PRO A 274 -0.36 -7.32 -11.72
C PRO A 274 -1.14 -8.48 -11.10
N LEU A 275 -1.31 -8.45 -9.78
CA LEU A 275 -2.13 -9.38 -9.02
C LEU A 275 -2.64 -8.69 -7.77
N SER A 276 -3.89 -8.93 -7.47
CA SER A 276 -4.51 -8.53 -6.21
C SER A 276 -5.45 -9.62 -5.69
N GLY A 277 -5.92 -9.48 -4.48
CA GLY A 277 -6.85 -10.45 -3.92
C GLY A 277 -7.59 -9.91 -2.70
N VAL A 278 -8.64 -10.63 -2.36
CA VAL A 278 -9.38 -10.51 -1.12
C VAL A 278 -9.34 -11.85 -0.42
N VAL A 279 -8.91 -11.86 0.83
CA VAL A 279 -9.02 -13.01 1.75
C VAL A 279 -9.92 -12.64 2.89
N GLY A 280 -10.77 -13.55 3.31
CA GLY A 280 -11.67 -13.31 4.42
C GLY A 280 -12.30 -14.57 4.96
N ARG A 281 -13.12 -14.41 6.00
CA ARG A 281 -13.89 -15.51 6.59
C ARG A 281 -14.70 -16.22 5.50
N ALA A 282 -14.66 -17.54 5.48
CA ALA A 282 -15.25 -18.34 4.40
C ALA A 282 -16.73 -18.04 4.17
N GLU A 283 -17.52 -17.90 5.23
CA GLU A 283 -18.94 -17.58 5.12
C GLU A 283 -19.21 -16.17 4.57
N VAL A 284 -18.29 -15.22 4.78
CA VAL A 284 -18.39 -13.87 4.23
C VAL A 284 -18.02 -13.89 2.75
N MET A 285 -16.93 -14.59 2.41
CA MET A 285 -16.46 -14.72 1.03
C MET A 285 -17.44 -15.47 0.13
N ASP A 286 -18.24 -16.39 0.68
CA ASP A 286 -19.25 -17.16 -0.06
C ASP A 286 -20.59 -16.43 -0.23
N ALA A 287 -20.76 -15.22 0.30
CA ALA A 287 -22.03 -14.49 0.21
C ALA A 287 -22.43 -14.09 -1.22
N PRO A 288 -21.52 -13.65 -2.11
CA PRO A 288 -21.89 -13.41 -3.50
C PRO A 288 -22.28 -14.71 -4.23
N ALA A 289 -23.32 -14.64 -5.05
CA ALA A 289 -23.72 -15.76 -5.88
C ALA A 289 -22.64 -16.13 -6.91
N PRO A 290 -22.60 -17.39 -7.39
CA PRO A 290 -21.68 -17.81 -8.44
C PRO A 290 -21.70 -16.87 -9.66
N GLY A 291 -20.52 -16.47 -10.12
CA GLY A 291 -20.37 -15.47 -11.19
C GLY A 291 -20.44 -14.00 -10.74
N GLY A 292 -20.69 -13.76 -9.46
CA GLY A 292 -20.73 -12.39 -8.89
C GLY A 292 -19.35 -11.74 -8.73
N LEU A 293 -18.29 -12.54 -8.61
CA LEU A 293 -16.90 -12.11 -8.56
C LEU A 293 -16.14 -12.67 -9.76
N GLY A 294 -15.17 -11.91 -10.28
CA GLY A 294 -14.36 -12.37 -11.40
C GLY A 294 -13.75 -11.23 -12.21
N GLY A 295 -13.15 -11.60 -13.32
CA GLY A 295 -12.53 -10.70 -14.29
C GLY A 295 -11.75 -11.54 -15.32
N THR A 296 -11.74 -11.11 -16.56
CA THR A 296 -11.06 -11.85 -17.65
C THR A 296 -9.60 -12.15 -17.33
N TYR A 297 -8.86 -11.17 -16.77
CA TYR A 297 -7.45 -11.29 -16.39
C TYR A 297 -7.22 -11.57 -14.89
N ALA A 298 -8.29 -11.70 -14.12
CA ALA A 298 -8.21 -11.91 -12.68
C ALA A 298 -7.44 -13.19 -12.34
N GLY A 299 -6.44 -13.08 -11.47
CA GLY A 299 -5.60 -14.21 -11.11
C GLY A 299 -4.75 -14.72 -12.27
N ASN A 300 -4.12 -13.84 -13.05
CA ASN A 300 -3.28 -14.21 -14.19
C ASN A 300 -2.24 -15.29 -13.82
N PRO A 301 -2.06 -16.35 -14.61
CA PRO A 301 -1.16 -17.47 -14.29
C PRO A 301 0.29 -17.06 -14.04
N LEU A 302 0.82 -16.09 -14.80
CA LEU A 302 2.20 -15.60 -14.62
C LEU A 302 2.35 -14.87 -13.30
N ALA A 303 1.37 -14.04 -12.95
CA ALA A 303 1.35 -13.31 -11.69
C ALA A 303 1.15 -14.25 -10.48
N VAL A 304 0.34 -15.29 -10.62
CA VAL A 304 0.17 -16.34 -9.61
C VAL A 304 1.47 -17.10 -9.38
N ALA A 305 2.18 -17.48 -10.44
CA ALA A 305 3.50 -18.11 -10.34
C ALA A 305 4.52 -17.19 -9.65
N ALA A 306 4.52 -15.91 -10.00
CA ALA A 306 5.34 -14.89 -9.32
C ALA A 306 5.01 -14.80 -7.83
N ALA A 307 3.74 -14.80 -7.45
CA ALA A 307 3.30 -14.70 -6.06
C ALA A 307 3.74 -15.91 -5.21
N HIS A 308 3.69 -17.12 -5.76
CA HIS A 308 4.27 -18.30 -5.10
C HIS A 308 5.74 -18.09 -4.78
N ALA A 309 6.53 -17.64 -5.77
CA ALA A 309 7.95 -17.37 -5.58
C ALA A 309 8.21 -16.23 -4.58
N VAL A 310 7.38 -15.17 -4.59
CA VAL A 310 7.48 -14.08 -3.61
C VAL A 310 7.31 -14.60 -2.19
N LEU A 311 6.30 -15.43 -1.93
CA LEU A 311 6.09 -16.03 -0.61
C LEU A 311 7.28 -16.90 -0.17
N ASP A 312 7.86 -17.67 -1.10
CA ASP A 312 9.05 -18.47 -0.82
C ASP A 312 10.25 -17.58 -0.46
N VAL A 313 10.52 -16.53 -1.23
CA VAL A 313 11.60 -15.56 -0.97
C VAL A 313 11.43 -14.88 0.38
N ILE A 314 10.22 -14.43 0.73
CA ILE A 314 9.95 -13.79 2.03
C ILE A 314 10.31 -14.74 3.17
N ALA A 315 9.94 -16.02 3.08
CA ALA A 315 10.20 -17.01 4.11
C ALA A 315 11.69 -17.40 4.17
N GLU A 316 12.30 -17.75 3.03
CA GLU A 316 13.66 -18.26 2.95
C GLU A 316 14.71 -17.19 3.28
N GLU A 317 14.51 -15.96 2.84
CA GLU A 317 15.41 -14.83 3.09
C GLU A 317 15.04 -14.06 4.37
N GLN A 318 14.06 -14.54 5.15
CA GLN A 318 13.60 -13.95 6.41
C GLN A 318 13.29 -12.45 6.28
N LEU A 319 12.57 -12.06 5.24
CA LEU A 319 12.37 -10.65 4.91
C LEU A 319 11.56 -9.87 5.97
N CYS A 320 10.74 -10.52 6.78
CA CYS A 320 10.10 -9.86 7.92
C CYS A 320 11.14 -9.36 8.94
N GLN A 321 12.08 -10.22 9.33
CA GLN A 321 13.18 -9.84 10.23
C GLN A 321 14.10 -8.80 9.57
N ARG A 322 14.36 -8.95 8.28
CA ARG A 322 15.16 -8.00 7.51
C ARG A 322 14.51 -6.61 7.48
N ALA A 323 13.20 -6.55 7.31
CA ALA A 323 12.45 -5.29 7.35
C ALA A 323 12.59 -4.56 8.69
N GLU A 324 12.55 -5.29 9.80
CA GLU A 324 12.78 -4.72 11.15
C GLU A 324 14.19 -4.13 11.27
N GLN A 325 15.22 -4.88 10.86
CA GLN A 325 16.62 -4.44 10.94
C GLN A 325 16.88 -3.17 10.12
N LEU A 326 16.45 -3.17 8.85
CA LEU A 326 16.62 -2.02 7.96
C LEU A 326 15.83 -0.81 8.45
N GLY A 327 14.59 -1.02 8.89
CA GLY A 327 13.73 0.05 9.38
C GLY A 327 14.26 0.69 10.67
N SER A 328 14.78 -0.11 11.60
CA SER A 328 15.40 0.41 12.82
C SER A 328 16.62 1.27 12.51
N HIS A 329 17.50 0.82 11.62
CA HIS A 329 18.67 1.59 11.20
C HIS A 329 18.29 2.91 10.50
N LEU A 330 17.30 2.87 9.61
CA LEU A 330 16.78 4.09 8.98
C LEU A 330 16.22 5.08 10.01
N GLN A 331 15.41 4.60 10.96
CA GLN A 331 14.85 5.46 12.02
C GLN A 331 15.94 6.08 12.90
N GLU A 332 16.99 5.35 13.22
CA GLU A 332 18.15 5.89 13.94
C GLU A 332 18.80 7.05 13.19
N VAL A 333 19.07 6.90 11.89
CA VAL A 333 19.65 7.96 11.05
C VAL A 333 18.74 9.18 10.97
N LEU A 334 17.43 8.98 10.80
CA LEU A 334 16.46 10.07 10.75
C LEU A 334 16.34 10.81 12.08
N ASN A 335 16.33 10.09 13.21
CA ASN A 335 16.29 10.69 14.54
C ASN A 335 17.58 11.45 14.88
N GLN A 336 18.74 10.97 14.43
CA GLN A 336 19.99 11.72 14.52
C GLN A 336 19.95 13.00 13.68
N ALA A 337 19.42 12.93 12.46
CA ALA A 337 19.24 14.08 11.59
C ALA A 337 18.29 15.12 12.21
N ARG A 338 17.25 14.71 12.92
CA ARG A 338 16.30 15.58 13.62
C ARG A 338 16.97 16.54 14.60
N ALA A 339 18.08 16.15 15.20
CA ALA A 339 18.85 17.01 16.12
C ALA A 339 19.47 18.25 15.42
N THR A 340 19.68 18.18 14.11
CA THR A 340 20.33 19.23 13.31
C THR A 340 19.46 19.78 12.19
N CYS A 341 18.30 19.18 11.94
CA CYS A 341 17.33 19.61 10.93
C CYS A 341 16.00 19.97 11.64
N PRO A 342 15.78 21.21 12.05
CA PRO A 342 14.58 21.61 12.78
C PRO A 342 13.28 21.49 11.97
N ALA A 343 13.35 21.31 10.67
CA ALA A 343 12.18 21.01 9.85
C ALA A 343 11.60 19.63 10.10
N ILE A 344 12.36 18.66 10.64
CA ILE A 344 11.85 17.32 10.97
C ILE A 344 10.99 17.38 12.22
N VAL A 345 9.69 17.22 12.06
CA VAL A 345 8.73 17.24 13.18
C VAL A 345 8.42 15.84 13.69
N ASP A 346 8.46 14.83 12.81
CA ASP A 346 8.16 13.45 13.21
C ASP A 346 8.93 12.43 12.34
N VAL A 347 9.27 11.30 12.98
CA VAL A 347 9.80 10.10 12.34
C VAL A 347 8.97 8.94 12.85
N ARG A 348 8.28 8.24 11.97
CA ARG A 348 7.31 7.20 12.33
C ARG A 348 7.33 6.01 11.40
N GLY A 349 6.73 4.92 11.81
CA GLY A 349 6.53 3.71 11.01
C GLY A 349 6.70 2.42 11.79
N ARG A 350 6.57 1.30 11.08
CA ARG A 350 6.84 -0.07 11.59
C ARG A 350 7.64 -0.85 10.56
N GLY A 351 8.62 -1.63 11.04
CA GLY A 351 9.53 -2.34 10.16
C GLY A 351 10.18 -1.39 9.15
N SER A 352 10.12 -1.72 7.90
CA SER A 352 10.63 -0.89 6.79
C SER A 352 9.54 -0.04 6.10
N MET A 353 8.41 0.19 6.74
CA MET A 353 7.42 1.19 6.35
C MET A 353 7.62 2.44 7.23
N VAL A 354 8.63 3.24 6.89
CA VAL A 354 9.11 4.39 7.65
C VAL A 354 8.89 5.68 6.87
N ALA A 355 8.54 6.75 7.56
CA ALA A 355 8.37 8.08 6.99
C ALA A 355 8.96 9.16 7.90
N VAL A 356 9.29 10.30 7.29
CA VAL A 356 9.70 11.53 7.97
C VAL A 356 8.80 12.68 7.51
N GLU A 357 8.32 13.47 8.46
CA GLU A 357 7.43 14.60 8.21
C GLU A 357 8.15 15.93 8.46
N PHE A 358 7.89 16.89 7.57
CA PHE A 358 8.54 18.20 7.59
C PHE A 358 7.54 19.34 7.74
N ASN A 359 7.84 20.24 8.69
CA ASN A 359 7.17 21.54 8.81
C ASN A 359 8.19 22.66 8.68
N ASP A 360 7.71 23.85 8.34
CA ASP A 360 8.51 25.07 8.37
C ASP A 360 8.85 25.40 9.82
N PRO A 361 10.15 25.53 10.18
CA PRO A 361 10.55 25.77 11.57
C PRO A 361 10.12 27.14 12.12
N GLN A 362 9.79 28.10 11.26
CA GLN A 362 9.40 29.45 11.67
C GLN A 362 7.88 29.55 11.91
N THR A 363 7.09 28.92 11.06
CA THR A 363 5.63 29.01 11.11
C THR A 363 4.98 27.82 11.81
N GLY A 364 5.66 26.66 11.85
CA GLY A 364 5.10 25.39 12.32
C GLY A 364 4.17 24.69 11.30
N GLU A 365 3.92 25.31 10.16
CA GLU A 365 3.03 24.78 9.12
C GLU A 365 3.70 23.69 8.27
N PRO A 366 2.93 22.75 7.68
CA PRO A 366 3.46 21.73 6.77
C PRO A 366 4.29 22.34 5.63
N SER A 367 5.47 21.76 5.34
CA SER A 367 6.39 22.28 4.32
C SER A 367 6.57 21.34 3.14
N PRO A 368 5.66 21.35 2.15
CA PRO A 368 5.84 20.60 0.90
C PRO A 368 7.02 21.12 0.08
N GLU A 369 7.41 22.39 0.25
CA GLU A 369 8.57 23.01 -0.41
C GLU A 369 9.87 22.34 0.06
N PHE A 370 10.07 22.20 1.37
CA PHE A 370 11.24 21.54 1.91
C PHE A 370 11.28 20.05 1.51
N THR A 371 10.12 19.40 1.52
CA THR A 371 9.98 18.01 1.08
C THR A 371 10.44 17.82 -0.37
N ARG A 372 10.03 18.72 -1.29
CA ARG A 372 10.48 18.70 -2.69
C ARG A 372 11.98 18.96 -2.81
N LEU A 373 12.52 19.88 -2.02
CA LEU A 373 13.96 20.17 -2.00
C LEU A 373 14.77 18.93 -1.60
N VAL A 374 14.33 18.22 -0.54
CA VAL A 374 14.96 16.97 -0.09
C VAL A 374 14.90 15.90 -1.19
N GLN A 375 13.75 15.72 -1.84
CA GLN A 375 13.60 14.78 -2.97
C GLN A 375 14.53 15.12 -4.12
N GLN A 376 14.58 16.39 -4.52
CA GLN A 376 15.43 16.87 -5.62
C GLN A 376 16.92 16.62 -5.31
N LYS A 377 17.39 17.03 -4.12
CA LYS A 377 18.78 16.82 -3.72
C LYS A 377 19.14 15.34 -3.62
N ALA A 378 18.23 14.49 -3.13
CA ALA A 378 18.43 13.05 -3.10
C ALA A 378 18.58 12.51 -4.55
N GLN A 379 17.71 12.91 -5.45
CA GLN A 379 17.75 12.49 -6.85
C GLN A 379 19.06 12.93 -7.55
N GLU A 380 19.53 14.16 -7.32
CA GLU A 380 20.81 14.67 -7.81
C GLU A 380 22.01 13.86 -7.31
N ASN A 381 21.87 13.17 -6.17
CA ASN A 381 22.86 12.29 -5.59
C ASN A 381 22.59 10.78 -5.87
N GLY A 382 21.69 10.46 -6.80
CA GLY A 382 21.41 9.08 -7.20
C GLY A 382 20.54 8.29 -6.23
N LEU A 383 19.68 8.94 -5.44
CA LEU A 383 18.72 8.30 -4.54
C LEU A 383 17.29 8.73 -4.88
N LEU A 384 16.43 7.78 -5.25
CA LEU A 384 15.02 8.02 -5.55
C LEU A 384 14.17 7.94 -4.28
N LEU A 385 13.47 9.02 -3.94
CA LEU A 385 12.57 9.13 -2.80
C LEU A 385 11.15 9.49 -3.25
N LEU A 386 10.14 9.04 -2.52
CA LEU A 386 8.73 9.39 -2.73
C LEU A 386 8.20 10.28 -1.60
N SER A 387 7.38 11.27 -1.97
CA SER A 387 6.58 12.02 -1.01
C SER A 387 5.18 11.42 -0.85
N CYS A 388 4.52 11.78 0.24
CA CYS A 388 3.13 11.48 0.54
C CYS A 388 2.59 12.46 1.60
N GLY A 389 1.49 12.11 2.25
CA GLY A 389 0.82 12.97 3.23
C GLY A 389 -0.24 13.87 2.59
N VAL A 390 -1.24 14.23 3.38
CA VAL A 390 -2.36 15.08 2.93
C VAL A 390 -1.85 16.44 2.45
N TYR A 391 -0.81 16.96 3.10
CA TYR A 391 -0.18 18.23 2.76
C TYR A 391 1.06 18.10 1.85
N GLY A 392 1.46 16.88 1.46
CA GLY A 392 2.64 16.66 0.62
C GLY A 392 3.98 16.94 1.32
N ASN A 393 3.99 16.92 2.65
CA ASN A 393 5.13 17.27 3.50
C ASN A 393 5.81 16.05 4.16
N VAL A 394 5.56 14.86 3.66
CA VAL A 394 6.10 13.59 4.18
C VAL A 394 6.94 12.91 3.12
N ILE A 395 8.13 12.44 3.46
CA ILE A 395 8.89 11.48 2.65
C ILE A 395 8.69 10.09 3.24
N ARG A 396 8.35 9.15 2.37
CA ARG A 396 8.21 7.73 2.68
C ARG A 396 9.32 6.91 2.05
N PHE A 397 9.80 5.92 2.78
CA PHE A 397 10.90 5.06 2.35
C PHE A 397 10.37 3.67 2.01
N LEU A 398 10.57 3.24 0.76
CA LEU A 398 9.98 2.04 0.19
C LEU A 398 11.01 1.15 -0.54
N TYR A 399 12.24 1.13 -0.05
CA TYR A 399 13.32 0.32 -0.64
C TYR A 399 12.95 -1.16 -0.68
N PRO A 400 13.50 -1.94 -1.62
CA PRO A 400 13.44 -3.40 -1.59
C PRO A 400 14.05 -3.94 -0.30
N LEU A 401 13.40 -4.94 0.32
CA LEU A 401 13.90 -5.54 1.56
C LEU A 401 15.16 -6.40 1.32
N THR A 402 15.38 -6.77 0.08
CA THR A 402 16.56 -7.51 -0.40
C THR A 402 17.76 -6.62 -0.71
N ILE A 403 17.68 -5.32 -0.43
CA ILE A 403 18.77 -4.36 -0.67
C ILE A 403 20.05 -4.79 0.05
N PRO A 404 21.23 -4.81 -0.63
CA PRO A 404 22.50 -5.09 0.02
C PRO A 404 22.85 -4.05 1.08
N ASP A 405 23.51 -4.47 2.17
CA ASP A 405 23.86 -3.58 3.29
C ASP A 405 24.72 -2.40 2.86
N ALA A 406 25.71 -2.62 1.99
CA ALA A 406 26.57 -1.56 1.48
C ALA A 406 25.79 -0.51 0.68
N GLN A 407 24.81 -0.94 -0.12
CA GLN A 407 23.97 -0.04 -0.91
C GLN A 407 22.98 0.72 -0.01
N PHE A 408 22.42 0.04 0.99
CA PHE A 408 21.57 0.66 2.00
C PHE A 408 22.31 1.73 2.79
N SER A 409 23.52 1.42 3.28
CA SER A 409 24.38 2.39 3.98
C SER A 409 24.71 3.59 3.11
N LYS A 410 25.07 3.37 1.83
CA LYS A 410 25.28 4.48 0.87
C LYS A 410 24.04 5.38 0.71
N ALA A 411 22.86 4.79 0.66
CA ALA A 411 21.61 5.56 0.58
C ALA A 411 21.35 6.38 1.85
N LEU A 412 21.63 5.82 3.02
CA LEU A 412 21.49 6.53 4.30
C LEU A 412 22.51 7.68 4.43
N ASP A 413 23.74 7.50 3.93
CA ASP A 413 24.75 8.57 3.88
C ASP A 413 24.31 9.73 2.98
N ILE A 414 23.70 9.43 1.83
CA ILE A 414 23.11 10.45 0.95
C ILE A 414 21.99 11.18 1.70
N LEU A 415 21.08 10.45 2.31
CA LEU A 415 19.95 11.00 3.05
C LEU A 415 20.42 11.92 4.19
N ALA A 416 21.39 11.47 5.00
CA ALA A 416 21.93 12.25 6.10
C ALA A 416 22.58 13.57 5.63
N ARG A 417 23.26 13.56 4.48
CA ARG A 417 23.84 14.78 3.89
C ARG A 417 22.76 15.74 3.38
N VAL A 418 21.77 15.21 2.70
CA VAL A 418 20.67 16.02 2.11
C VAL A 418 19.82 16.69 3.20
N LEU A 419 19.62 16.04 4.33
CA LEU A 419 18.87 16.60 5.47
C LEU A 419 19.64 17.66 6.26
N LYS A 420 20.97 17.76 6.12
CA LYS A 420 21.80 18.78 6.76
C LYS A 420 21.97 20.06 5.93
N SER A 421 21.60 20.02 4.68
CA SER A 421 21.80 21.09 3.68
C SER A 421 20.51 21.83 3.39
#